data_a189330e1c32d50c7ea71507bf6308a4
#
_entry.id   a189330e1c32d50c7ea71507bf6308a4
#
_cell.length_a   1.000
_cell.length_b   1.000
_cell.length_c   1.000
_cell.angle_alpha   90.00
_cell.angle_beta   90.00
_cell.angle_gamma   90.00
#
_symmetry.space_group_name_H-M   'P 1'
#
loop_
_entity.id
_entity.type
_entity.pdbx_description
1 polymer ?
#
loop_
_entity_poly.entity_id
_entity_poly.type
_entity_poly.pdbx_seq_one_letter_code
_entity_poly.pdbx_strand_id
1 'polypeptide(L)'
;MEEVKCYIPATLKEALEIRAAHDVIPLAGGSDLMVSHKRTIGLVPQFEKPVMIIRNLRELKGIWTTEKGECRIGAGCTSAEIASDERCPWHLRQAASRMGAVGLRNSATIAGNIANASPKGDTPGPLYLLDARVELTSLKGRREVPVCDFIKKFREIDLRQDELITAVFVPYSEDDFDYIFWHKVGTRKANAISKITVSQALKFAQDGKTVSDYRLSATSTGAKTNRSREVENLLIGHEISPELTEKVIEAFDKVISPRAMPEFRREATRRMIRRFLGEAARHPGTKVIDTYDGYHVTGQPEPRA
;
A
#
# COMPACT_ATOMS: atom_id res chain seq x y z
N MET A 1 -36.73 4.99 10.55
CA MET A 1 -35.30 5.25 10.23
C MET A 1 -35.25 6.65 9.64
N GLU A 2 -34.49 7.54 10.22
CA GLU A 2 -34.25 8.84 9.58
C GLU A 2 -33.54 8.61 8.25
N GLU A 3 -34.03 9.22 7.18
CA GLU A 3 -33.41 9.17 5.87
C GLU A 3 -32.05 9.91 5.92
N VAL A 4 -30.96 9.22 5.62
CA VAL A 4 -29.64 9.83 5.55
C VAL A 4 -29.53 10.58 4.22
N LYS A 5 -29.24 11.87 4.28
CA LYS A 5 -29.04 12.71 3.10
C LYS A 5 -27.88 12.19 2.27
N CYS A 6 -28.09 12.04 0.97
CA CYS A 6 -27.09 11.59 0.02
C CYS A 6 -26.79 12.70 -1.00
N TYR A 7 -25.51 13.06 -1.14
CA TYR A 7 -25.03 14.01 -2.15
C TYR A 7 -24.39 13.24 -3.30
N ILE A 8 -24.65 13.67 -4.53
CA ILE A 8 -24.12 13.05 -5.75
C ILE A 8 -23.53 14.15 -6.63
N PRO A 9 -22.31 14.67 -6.30
CA PRO A 9 -21.68 15.72 -7.09
C PRO A 9 -21.34 15.23 -8.50
N ALA A 10 -21.51 16.10 -9.48
CA ALA A 10 -21.17 15.84 -10.88
C ALA A 10 -19.70 16.16 -11.18
N THR A 11 -19.05 17.02 -10.40
CA THR A 11 -17.68 17.48 -10.58
C THR A 11 -16.89 17.45 -9.26
N LEU A 12 -15.55 17.41 -9.36
CA LEU A 12 -14.69 17.53 -8.18
C LEU A 12 -14.91 18.87 -7.46
N LYS A 13 -15.12 19.96 -8.19
CA LYS A 13 -15.40 21.28 -7.62
C LYS A 13 -16.66 21.24 -6.73
N GLU A 14 -17.75 20.70 -7.23
CA GLU A 14 -18.99 20.53 -6.47
C GLU A 14 -18.79 19.65 -5.22
N ALA A 15 -18.02 18.57 -5.36
CA ALA A 15 -17.67 17.70 -4.23
C ALA A 15 -16.91 18.46 -3.14
N LEU A 16 -15.97 19.33 -3.51
CA LEU A 16 -15.22 20.16 -2.57
C LEU A 16 -16.08 21.25 -1.93
N GLU A 17 -17.05 21.82 -2.66
CA GLU A 17 -18.03 22.77 -2.12
C GLU A 17 -18.91 22.10 -1.06
N ILE A 18 -19.39 20.88 -1.33
CA ILE A 18 -20.15 20.07 -0.36
C ILE A 18 -19.29 19.75 0.88
N ARG A 19 -18.02 19.36 0.70
CA ARG A 19 -17.09 19.07 1.81
C ARG A 19 -16.79 20.30 2.67
N ALA A 20 -16.70 21.47 2.06
CA ALA A 20 -16.46 22.72 2.79
C ALA A 20 -17.69 23.16 3.61
N ALA A 21 -18.90 22.88 3.10
CA ALA A 21 -20.14 23.30 3.72
C ALA A 21 -20.71 22.30 4.73
N HIS A 22 -20.40 21.00 4.58
CA HIS A 22 -21.03 19.93 5.33
C HIS A 22 -20.03 18.87 5.81
N ASP A 23 -20.24 18.33 7.01
CA ASP A 23 -19.54 17.15 7.50
C ASP A 23 -20.18 15.89 6.89
N VAL A 24 -19.65 15.47 5.73
CA VAL A 24 -20.17 14.33 4.97
C VAL A 24 -19.14 13.19 4.91
N ILE A 25 -19.60 11.97 4.71
CA ILE A 25 -18.76 10.79 4.51
C ILE A 25 -18.54 10.58 3.00
N PRO A 26 -17.31 10.73 2.46
CA PRO A 26 -17.06 10.41 1.06
C PRO A 26 -17.18 8.90 0.82
N LEU A 27 -18.00 8.50 -0.13
CA LEU A 27 -18.22 7.12 -0.53
C LEU A 27 -17.72 6.90 -1.97
N ALA A 28 -16.60 6.20 -2.10
CA ALA A 28 -16.08 5.74 -3.39
C ALA A 28 -16.49 4.28 -3.65
N GLY A 29 -15.58 3.31 -3.43
CA GLY A 29 -15.85 1.88 -3.65
C GLY A 29 -16.77 1.23 -2.61
N GLY A 30 -16.85 1.74 -1.41
CA GLY A 30 -17.73 1.28 -0.35
C GLY A 30 -17.39 -0.09 0.26
N SER A 31 -16.35 -0.77 -0.19
CA SER A 31 -16.04 -2.16 0.17
C SER A 31 -15.79 -2.39 1.67
N ASP A 32 -15.18 -1.42 2.35
CA ASP A 32 -15.01 -1.43 3.82
C ASP A 32 -16.09 -0.59 4.52
N LEU A 33 -16.38 0.59 3.98
CA LEU A 33 -17.29 1.55 4.59
C LEU A 33 -18.70 0.97 4.78
N MET A 34 -19.26 0.34 3.73
CA MET A 34 -20.57 -0.28 3.79
C MET A 34 -20.64 -1.45 4.78
N VAL A 35 -19.54 -2.17 4.96
CA VAL A 35 -19.46 -3.28 5.92
C VAL A 35 -19.36 -2.77 7.34
N SER A 36 -18.54 -1.73 7.58
CA SER A 36 -18.30 -1.20 8.93
C SER A 36 -19.52 -0.50 9.53
N HIS A 37 -20.47 -0.05 8.69
CA HIS A 37 -21.71 0.59 9.13
C HIS A 37 -22.91 -0.36 9.25
N LYS A 38 -22.70 -1.67 9.07
CA LYS A 38 -23.73 -2.68 9.34
C LYS A 38 -23.75 -3.06 10.81
N ARG A 39 -24.93 -3.07 11.43
CA ARG A 39 -25.09 -3.55 12.80
C ARG A 39 -25.00 -5.08 12.89
N THR A 40 -25.45 -5.79 11.86
CA THR A 40 -25.39 -7.24 11.74
C THR A 40 -25.40 -7.68 10.27
N ILE A 41 -25.11 -8.96 10.02
CA ILE A 41 -25.13 -9.56 8.69
C ILE A 41 -26.56 -9.46 8.12
N GLY A 42 -26.67 -9.06 6.85
CA GLY A 42 -27.96 -8.95 6.16
C GLY A 42 -28.71 -7.62 6.34
N LEU A 43 -28.26 -6.75 7.25
CA LEU A 43 -28.86 -5.43 7.41
C LEU A 43 -28.27 -4.40 6.47
N VAL A 44 -29.06 -3.39 6.14
CA VAL A 44 -28.63 -2.21 5.39
C VAL A 44 -27.67 -1.40 6.26
N PRO A 45 -26.56 -0.86 5.69
CA PRO A 45 -25.67 0.03 6.41
C PRO A 45 -26.40 1.27 6.93
N GLN A 46 -26.09 1.67 8.16
CA GLN A 46 -26.65 2.85 8.80
C GLN A 46 -25.55 3.89 8.99
N PHE A 47 -25.73 5.05 8.42
CA PHE A 47 -24.83 6.18 8.54
C PHE A 47 -25.42 7.21 9.50
N GLU A 48 -24.57 7.77 10.38
CA GLU A 48 -24.94 8.85 11.29
C GLU A 48 -24.76 10.24 10.66
N LYS A 49 -24.01 10.31 9.56
CA LYS A 49 -23.72 11.52 8.81
C LYS A 49 -24.19 11.38 7.37
N PRO A 50 -24.47 12.50 6.68
CA PRO A 50 -24.73 12.49 5.25
C PRO A 50 -23.59 11.81 4.47
N VAL A 51 -23.94 11.14 3.38
CA VAL A 51 -23.00 10.44 2.51
C VAL A 51 -22.83 11.22 1.20
N MET A 52 -21.61 11.32 0.69
CA MET A 52 -21.32 11.92 -0.60
C MET A 52 -20.72 10.88 -1.54
N ILE A 53 -21.43 10.53 -2.61
CA ILE A 53 -21.00 9.53 -3.60
C ILE A 53 -20.03 10.18 -4.57
N ILE A 54 -18.73 9.82 -4.47
CA ILE A 54 -17.66 10.37 -5.31
C ILE A 54 -17.14 9.37 -6.36
N ARG A 55 -17.73 8.18 -6.42
CA ARG A 55 -17.27 7.09 -7.31
C ARG A 55 -17.25 7.47 -8.78
N ASN A 56 -18.18 8.31 -9.21
CA ASN A 56 -18.39 8.66 -10.60
C ASN A 56 -17.62 9.90 -11.07
N LEU A 57 -16.87 10.55 -10.18
CA LEU A 57 -16.06 11.73 -10.51
C LEU A 57 -14.90 11.34 -11.43
N ARG A 58 -14.95 11.83 -12.68
CA ARG A 58 -13.94 11.54 -13.71
C ARG A 58 -12.55 12.07 -13.34
N GLU A 59 -12.51 13.21 -12.65
CA GLU A 59 -11.28 13.88 -12.20
C GLU A 59 -10.49 13.05 -11.17
N LEU A 60 -11.16 12.07 -10.52
CA LEU A 60 -10.52 11.13 -9.60
C LEU A 60 -10.04 9.85 -10.28
N LYS A 61 -10.12 9.75 -11.60
CA LYS A 61 -9.74 8.56 -12.37
C LYS A 61 -8.44 8.76 -13.13
N GLY A 62 -7.92 7.65 -13.66
CA GLY A 62 -6.76 7.61 -14.55
C GLY A 62 -5.45 7.35 -13.84
N ILE A 63 -4.55 6.70 -14.57
CA ILE A 63 -3.19 6.36 -14.18
C ILE A 63 -2.27 6.85 -15.29
N TRP A 64 -1.24 7.61 -14.93
CA TRP A 64 -0.25 8.10 -15.91
C TRP A 64 1.08 8.39 -15.26
N THR A 65 2.13 8.39 -16.06
CA THR A 65 3.46 8.82 -15.64
C THR A 65 3.55 10.34 -15.73
N THR A 66 4.01 10.99 -14.68
CA THR A 66 4.23 12.44 -14.65
C THR A 66 5.52 12.81 -15.41
N GLU A 67 5.71 14.10 -15.68
CA GLU A 67 6.96 14.63 -16.28
C GLU A 67 8.22 14.30 -15.44
N LYS A 68 8.04 14.09 -14.15
CA LYS A 68 9.11 13.65 -13.21
C LYS A 68 9.37 12.16 -13.23
N GLY A 69 8.66 11.38 -14.04
CA GLY A 69 8.75 9.91 -14.07
C GLY A 69 7.95 9.19 -12.98
N GLU A 70 7.21 9.90 -12.12
CA GLU A 70 6.42 9.29 -11.05
C GLU A 70 5.12 8.69 -11.58
N CYS A 71 4.67 7.56 -11.05
CA CYS A 71 3.34 7.04 -11.32
C CYS A 71 2.30 7.83 -10.53
N ARG A 72 1.41 8.56 -11.23
CA ARG A 72 0.24 9.21 -10.64
C ARG A 72 -1.00 8.36 -10.83
N ILE A 73 -1.68 8.07 -9.73
CA ILE A 73 -2.89 7.23 -9.67
C ILE A 73 -4.02 8.09 -9.14
N GLY A 74 -5.09 8.25 -9.91
CA GLY A 74 -6.29 8.95 -9.45
C GLY A 74 -6.92 8.24 -8.23
N ALA A 75 -7.40 9.01 -7.26
CA ALA A 75 -7.93 8.49 -5.99
C ALA A 75 -9.05 7.45 -6.14
N GLY A 76 -9.85 7.58 -7.20
CA GLY A 76 -10.95 6.69 -7.54
C GLY A 76 -10.55 5.48 -8.39
N CYS A 77 -9.28 5.29 -8.74
CA CYS A 77 -8.82 4.10 -9.44
C CYS A 77 -9.02 2.87 -8.56
N THR A 78 -9.57 1.82 -9.15
CA THR A 78 -9.87 0.56 -8.47
C THR A 78 -8.63 -0.32 -8.34
N SER A 79 -8.66 -1.26 -7.41
CA SER A 79 -7.60 -2.26 -7.29
C SER A 79 -7.44 -3.11 -8.55
N ALA A 80 -8.53 -3.34 -9.30
CA ALA A 80 -8.48 -4.06 -10.57
C ALA A 80 -7.75 -3.24 -11.65
N GLU A 81 -8.04 -1.94 -11.77
CA GLU A 81 -7.34 -1.04 -12.70
C GLU A 81 -5.85 -0.97 -12.37
N ILE A 82 -5.48 -0.82 -11.11
CA ILE A 82 -4.08 -0.78 -10.65
C ILE A 82 -3.35 -2.10 -10.94
N ALA A 83 -4.00 -3.23 -10.70
CA ALA A 83 -3.39 -4.55 -10.90
C ALA A 83 -3.07 -4.83 -12.37
N SER A 84 -3.83 -4.25 -13.31
CA SER A 84 -3.68 -4.47 -14.75
C SER A 84 -2.89 -3.40 -15.49
N ASP A 85 -2.54 -2.28 -14.84
CA ASP A 85 -1.85 -1.16 -15.47
C ASP A 85 -0.34 -1.24 -15.21
N GLU A 86 0.44 -1.45 -16.26
CA GLU A 86 1.90 -1.61 -16.19
C GLU A 86 2.64 -0.34 -15.74
N ARG A 87 1.99 0.83 -15.82
CA ARG A 87 2.53 2.09 -15.28
C ARG A 87 2.57 2.10 -13.75
N CYS A 88 1.76 1.25 -13.10
CA CYS A 88 1.81 1.07 -11.67
C CYS A 88 3.02 0.22 -11.28
N PRO A 89 3.77 0.59 -10.23
CA PRO A 89 4.89 -0.21 -9.74
C PRO A 89 4.49 -1.64 -9.40
N TRP A 90 5.38 -2.59 -9.70
CA TRP A 90 5.13 -4.02 -9.51
C TRP A 90 4.63 -4.37 -8.11
N HIS A 91 5.26 -3.86 -7.05
CA HIS A 91 4.81 -4.11 -5.67
C HIS A 91 3.34 -3.73 -5.44
N LEU A 92 2.93 -2.59 -6.01
CA LEU A 92 1.55 -2.11 -5.87
C LEU A 92 0.58 -2.94 -6.70
N ARG A 93 0.98 -3.35 -7.93
CA ARG A 93 0.20 -4.28 -8.77
C ARG A 93 -0.01 -5.63 -8.08
N GLN A 94 1.04 -6.19 -7.44
CA GLN A 94 0.93 -7.44 -6.66
C GLN A 94 -0.06 -7.29 -5.49
N ALA A 95 0.06 -6.23 -4.70
CA ALA A 95 -0.85 -5.97 -3.59
C ALA A 95 -2.30 -5.81 -4.06
N ALA A 96 -2.53 -5.04 -5.11
CA ALA A 96 -3.85 -4.80 -5.68
C ALA A 96 -4.47 -6.08 -6.26
N SER A 97 -3.70 -6.91 -6.97
CA SER A 97 -4.16 -8.18 -7.56
C SER A 97 -4.58 -9.23 -6.52
N ARG A 98 -3.95 -9.20 -5.33
CA ARG A 98 -4.21 -10.15 -4.23
C ARG A 98 -5.19 -9.60 -3.18
N MET A 99 -5.79 -8.42 -3.42
CA MET A 99 -6.81 -7.84 -2.54
C MET A 99 -8.14 -8.56 -2.74
N GLY A 100 -8.67 -9.17 -1.68
CA GLY A 100 -10.00 -9.76 -1.64
C GLY A 100 -10.37 -10.64 -2.84
N ALA A 101 -11.66 -10.60 -3.22
CA ALA A 101 -12.20 -11.26 -4.41
C ALA A 101 -12.26 -10.30 -5.61
N VAL A 102 -12.50 -10.82 -6.82
CA VAL A 102 -12.59 -10.04 -8.06
C VAL A 102 -13.62 -8.90 -7.96
N GLY A 103 -14.82 -9.18 -7.47
CA GLY A 103 -15.87 -8.17 -7.30
C GLY A 103 -15.46 -7.05 -6.33
N LEU A 104 -14.68 -7.39 -5.28
CA LEU A 104 -14.13 -6.41 -4.35
C LEU A 104 -13.08 -5.53 -5.04
N ARG A 105 -12.15 -6.11 -5.80
CA ARG A 105 -11.13 -5.37 -6.54
C ARG A 105 -11.71 -4.40 -7.57
N ASN A 106 -12.82 -4.76 -8.20
CA ASN A 106 -13.55 -3.89 -9.14
C ASN A 106 -14.26 -2.71 -8.46
N SER A 107 -14.34 -2.72 -7.13
CA SER A 107 -15.03 -1.70 -6.33
C SER A 107 -14.09 -0.91 -5.43
N ALA A 108 -13.19 -1.59 -4.74
CA ALA A 108 -12.24 -0.98 -3.81
C ALA A 108 -11.29 -0.03 -4.55
N THR A 109 -11.18 1.21 -4.06
CA THR A 109 -10.31 2.24 -4.64
C THR A 109 -9.05 2.42 -3.83
N ILE A 110 -7.98 2.95 -4.48
CA ILE A 110 -6.69 3.21 -3.83
C ILE A 110 -6.87 4.16 -2.64
N ALA A 111 -7.56 5.29 -2.85
CA ALA A 111 -7.78 6.26 -1.78
C ALA A 111 -8.67 5.69 -0.66
N GLY A 112 -9.67 4.88 -1.00
CA GLY A 112 -10.51 4.19 -0.01
C GLY A 112 -9.71 3.24 0.87
N ASN A 113 -8.76 2.48 0.30
CA ASN A 113 -7.91 1.57 1.05
C ASN A 113 -6.93 2.33 1.98
N ILE A 114 -6.35 3.45 1.51
CA ILE A 114 -5.50 4.32 2.32
C ILE A 114 -6.32 4.98 3.44
N ALA A 115 -7.47 5.59 3.11
CA ALA A 115 -8.31 6.31 4.07
C ALA A 115 -8.95 5.42 5.14
N ASN A 116 -9.18 4.14 4.84
CA ASN A 116 -9.62 3.16 5.83
C ASN A 116 -8.58 2.94 6.93
N ALA A 117 -7.32 3.29 6.68
CA ALA A 117 -6.19 3.22 7.61
C ALA A 117 -6.13 1.90 8.39
N SER A 118 -6.43 0.80 7.71
CA SER A 118 -6.36 -0.54 8.29
C SER A 118 -4.91 -1.01 8.34
N PRO A 119 -4.41 -1.49 9.49
CA PRO A 119 -3.07 -2.08 9.58
C PRO A 119 -2.93 -3.38 8.75
N LYS A 120 -4.05 -3.91 8.25
CA LYS A 120 -4.12 -5.08 7.37
C LYS A 120 -4.41 -4.72 5.91
N GLY A 121 -4.42 -3.43 5.57
CA GLY A 121 -4.58 -2.96 4.21
C GLY A 121 -3.47 -3.52 3.31
N ASP A 122 -3.82 -3.92 2.10
CA ASP A 122 -2.85 -4.54 1.19
C ASP A 122 -1.94 -3.50 0.51
N THR A 123 -2.47 -2.32 0.16
CA THR A 123 -1.70 -1.28 -0.56
C THR A 123 -0.77 -0.42 0.32
N PRO A 124 -1.02 -0.16 1.63
CA PRO A 124 -0.11 0.66 2.42
C PRO A 124 1.32 0.13 2.51
N GLY A 125 1.54 -1.19 2.51
CA GLY A 125 2.88 -1.77 2.53
C GLY A 125 3.74 -1.31 1.35
N PRO A 126 3.36 -1.58 0.09
CA PRO A 126 4.01 -1.05 -1.09
C PRO A 126 4.13 0.47 -1.13
N LEU A 127 3.08 1.19 -0.73
CA LEU A 127 3.09 2.66 -0.74
C LEU A 127 4.11 3.24 0.25
N TYR A 128 4.27 2.62 1.42
CA TYR A 128 5.33 3.00 2.38
C TYR A 128 6.70 2.68 1.82
N LEU A 129 6.88 1.48 1.25
CA LEU A 129 8.15 1.03 0.65
C LEU A 129 8.65 2.01 -0.40
N LEU A 130 7.74 2.47 -1.28
CA LEU A 130 8.03 3.29 -2.45
C LEU A 130 7.91 4.80 -2.18
N ASP A 131 7.86 5.23 -0.91
CA ASP A 131 7.76 6.64 -0.50
C ASP A 131 6.60 7.40 -1.16
N ALA A 132 5.48 6.72 -1.35
CA ALA A 132 4.30 7.29 -1.97
C ALA A 132 3.71 8.46 -1.17
N ARG A 133 3.11 9.41 -1.88
CA ARG A 133 2.43 10.57 -1.31
C ARG A 133 0.97 10.60 -1.75
N VAL A 134 0.09 11.09 -0.90
CA VAL A 134 -1.30 11.42 -1.25
C VAL A 134 -1.43 12.90 -1.54
N GLU A 135 -2.15 13.24 -2.61
CA GLU A 135 -2.60 14.60 -2.88
C GLU A 135 -3.95 14.83 -2.19
N LEU A 136 -4.00 15.86 -1.37
CA LEU A 136 -5.18 16.31 -0.66
C LEU A 136 -5.61 17.65 -1.25
N THR A 137 -6.87 17.73 -1.69
CA THR A 137 -7.40 18.92 -2.36
C THR A 137 -8.58 19.48 -1.60
N SER A 138 -8.61 20.79 -1.43
CA SER A 138 -9.74 21.60 -0.94
C SER A 138 -10.00 22.77 -1.87
N LEU A 139 -11.03 23.56 -1.59
CA LEU A 139 -11.25 24.83 -2.31
C LEU A 139 -10.12 25.86 -2.11
N LYS A 140 -9.33 25.70 -1.04
CA LYS A 140 -8.21 26.59 -0.68
C LYS A 140 -6.90 26.23 -1.39
N GLY A 141 -6.82 25.05 -2.01
CA GLY A 141 -5.61 24.57 -2.68
C GLY A 141 -5.34 23.08 -2.46
N ARG A 142 -4.11 22.70 -2.76
CA ARG A 142 -3.64 21.32 -2.70
C ARG A 142 -2.42 21.20 -1.77
N ARG A 143 -2.28 20.06 -1.12
CA ARG A 143 -1.07 19.66 -0.41
C ARG A 143 -0.78 18.18 -0.66
N GLU A 144 0.50 17.83 -0.62
CA GLU A 144 0.95 16.44 -0.66
C GLU A 144 1.45 16.02 0.72
N VAL A 145 1.13 14.79 1.11
CA VAL A 145 1.56 14.20 2.39
C VAL A 145 2.08 12.79 2.13
N PRO A 146 3.25 12.40 2.66
CA PRO A 146 3.70 11.02 2.61
C PRO A 146 2.65 10.08 3.19
N VAL A 147 2.40 8.93 2.54
CA VAL A 147 1.37 7.98 3.01
C VAL A 147 1.65 7.49 4.44
N CYS A 148 2.94 7.37 4.82
CA CYS A 148 3.34 6.97 6.18
C CYS A 148 3.00 8.02 7.24
N ASP A 149 2.92 9.30 6.87
CA ASP A 149 2.54 10.41 7.75
C ASP A 149 1.04 10.68 7.70
N PHE A 150 0.40 10.41 6.54
CA PHE A 150 -1.04 10.52 6.37
C PHE A 150 -1.80 9.51 7.25
N ILE A 151 -1.34 8.25 7.32
CA ILE A 151 -1.90 7.23 8.21
C ILE A 151 -1.27 7.38 9.60
N LYS A 152 -2.00 7.97 10.55
CA LYS A 152 -1.53 8.16 11.93
C LYS A 152 -1.56 6.86 12.72
N LYS A 153 -2.71 6.19 12.74
CA LYS A 153 -2.95 4.88 13.35
C LYS A 153 -4.23 4.26 12.78
N PHE A 154 -4.65 3.13 13.33
CA PHE A 154 -5.89 2.46 12.91
C PHE A 154 -7.07 3.44 12.87
N ARG A 155 -7.68 3.62 11.70
CA ARG A 155 -8.81 4.52 11.42
C ARG A 155 -8.58 6.01 11.74
N GLU A 156 -7.34 6.43 11.80
CA GLU A 156 -6.98 7.83 12.00
C GLU A 156 -6.01 8.29 10.91
N ILE A 157 -6.38 9.36 10.22
CA ILE A 157 -5.66 9.91 9.07
C ILE A 157 -5.53 11.42 9.18
N ASP A 158 -4.54 11.99 8.47
CA ASP A 158 -4.30 13.44 8.37
C ASP A 158 -5.14 14.07 7.23
N LEU A 159 -6.46 13.89 7.30
CA LEU A 159 -7.40 14.48 6.35
C LEU A 159 -8.26 15.55 7.05
N ARG A 160 -8.21 16.79 6.55
CA ARG A 160 -9.08 17.86 7.06
C ARG A 160 -10.51 17.66 6.57
N GLN A 161 -11.46 18.24 7.30
CA GLN A 161 -12.88 18.11 6.97
C GLN A 161 -13.22 18.63 5.56
N ASP A 162 -12.55 19.68 5.09
CA ASP A 162 -12.77 20.30 3.79
C ASP A 162 -11.95 19.68 2.65
N GLU A 163 -11.15 18.61 2.94
CA GLU A 163 -10.28 17.96 1.95
C GLU A 163 -10.86 16.65 1.40
N LEU A 164 -10.46 16.32 0.17
CA LEU A 164 -10.58 15.01 -0.45
C LEU A 164 -9.20 14.51 -0.90
N ILE A 165 -8.97 13.20 -0.84
CA ILE A 165 -7.83 12.58 -1.54
C ILE A 165 -8.15 12.60 -3.03
N THR A 166 -7.29 13.20 -3.84
CA THR A 166 -7.49 13.33 -5.30
C THR A 166 -6.54 12.49 -6.12
N ALA A 167 -5.35 12.20 -5.61
CA ALA A 167 -4.38 11.34 -6.26
C ALA A 167 -3.42 10.69 -5.27
N VAL A 168 -2.70 9.69 -5.77
CA VAL A 168 -1.53 9.08 -5.13
C VAL A 168 -0.36 9.18 -6.10
N PHE A 169 0.80 9.64 -5.64
CA PHE A 169 2.04 9.70 -6.40
C PHE A 169 2.99 8.65 -5.87
N VAL A 170 3.55 7.84 -6.75
CA VAL A 170 4.53 6.80 -6.42
C VAL A 170 5.82 7.09 -7.19
N PRO A 171 6.88 7.57 -6.50
CA PRO A 171 8.11 8.04 -7.14
C PRO A 171 9.06 6.93 -7.61
N TYR A 172 8.88 5.70 -7.14
CA TYR A 172 9.76 4.57 -7.44
C TYR A 172 8.99 3.42 -8.07
N SER A 173 9.67 2.71 -8.96
CA SER A 173 9.18 1.50 -9.64
C SER A 173 10.12 0.31 -9.37
N GLU A 174 9.81 -0.83 -9.95
CA GLU A 174 10.70 -2.00 -9.97
C GLU A 174 12.04 -1.73 -10.67
N ASP A 175 12.09 -0.74 -11.57
CA ASP A 175 13.31 -0.42 -12.33
C ASP A 175 14.37 0.34 -11.51
N ASP A 176 13.98 0.88 -10.37
CA ASP A 176 14.89 1.55 -9.44
C ASP A 176 15.70 0.57 -8.57
N PHE A 177 15.38 -0.73 -8.58
CA PHE A 177 15.94 -1.75 -7.70
C PHE A 177 16.44 -2.97 -8.48
N ASP A 178 17.43 -3.66 -7.91
CA ASP A 178 17.99 -4.90 -8.45
C ASP A 178 17.25 -6.12 -7.90
N TYR A 179 16.85 -6.08 -6.63
CA TYR A 179 16.09 -7.16 -6.00
C TYR A 179 14.81 -6.63 -5.38
N ILE A 180 13.65 -7.20 -5.74
CA ILE A 180 12.35 -6.80 -5.21
C ILE A 180 11.56 -8.02 -4.74
N PHE A 181 10.78 -7.81 -3.68
CA PHE A 181 10.01 -8.84 -3.01
C PHE A 181 8.68 -8.28 -2.46
N TRP A 182 7.61 -9.02 -2.69
CA TRP A 182 6.34 -8.80 -2.04
C TRP A 182 5.69 -10.13 -1.70
N HIS A 183 5.37 -10.35 -0.43
CA HIS A 183 4.76 -11.60 -0.03
C HIS A 183 3.67 -11.39 1.01
N LYS A 184 2.46 -11.91 0.73
CA LYS A 184 1.29 -11.89 1.59
C LYS A 184 0.98 -13.28 2.11
N VAL A 185 1.01 -13.48 3.42
CA VAL A 185 0.54 -14.69 4.09
C VAL A 185 -0.90 -14.49 4.54
N GLY A 186 -1.79 -15.29 4.01
CA GLY A 186 -3.20 -15.34 4.36
C GLY A 186 -3.62 -16.74 4.82
N THR A 187 -4.91 -16.94 5.08
CA THR A 187 -5.49 -18.26 5.39
C THR A 187 -5.68 -19.13 4.14
N ARG A 188 -5.64 -18.51 2.96
CA ARG A 188 -5.84 -19.14 1.64
C ARG A 188 -5.21 -18.24 0.56
N LYS A 189 -5.02 -18.77 -0.66
CA LYS A 189 -4.37 -18.05 -1.78
C LYS A 189 -5.13 -16.81 -2.25
N ALA A 190 -6.46 -16.82 -2.19
CA ALA A 190 -7.31 -15.73 -2.65
C ALA A 190 -8.38 -15.37 -1.62
N ASN A 191 -8.96 -14.17 -1.73
CA ASN A 191 -10.02 -13.65 -0.85
C ASN A 191 -9.70 -13.82 0.64
N ALA A 192 -8.48 -13.48 1.04
CA ALA A 192 -8.01 -13.59 2.41
C ALA A 192 -7.53 -12.24 2.95
N ILE A 193 -7.85 -11.98 4.22
CA ILE A 193 -7.23 -10.89 4.98
C ILE A 193 -5.80 -11.30 5.31
N SER A 194 -4.86 -10.38 5.15
CA SER A 194 -3.46 -10.60 5.48
C SER A 194 -3.27 -10.96 6.96
N LYS A 195 -2.57 -12.06 7.23
CA LYS A 195 -1.96 -12.32 8.53
C LYS A 195 -0.67 -11.53 8.71
N ILE A 196 0.09 -11.43 7.63
CA ILE A 196 1.28 -10.61 7.49
C ILE A 196 1.55 -10.38 6.01
N THR A 197 2.02 -9.19 5.65
CA THR A 197 2.60 -8.91 4.33
C THR A 197 3.93 -8.19 4.54
N VAL A 198 4.95 -8.63 3.81
CA VAL A 198 6.28 -8.00 3.80
C VAL A 198 6.59 -7.57 2.38
N SER A 199 7.07 -6.34 2.24
CA SER A 199 7.57 -5.79 0.98
C SER A 199 9.01 -5.36 1.19
N GLN A 200 9.89 -5.73 0.27
CA GLN A 200 11.30 -5.36 0.32
C GLN A 200 11.79 -4.96 -1.07
N ALA A 201 12.76 -4.07 -1.11
CA ALA A 201 13.45 -3.67 -2.31
C ALA A 201 14.91 -3.36 -1.97
N LEU A 202 15.83 -3.73 -2.85
CA LEU A 202 17.26 -3.55 -2.66
C LEU A 202 17.90 -3.12 -3.97
N LYS A 203 18.85 -2.20 -3.87
CA LYS A 203 19.73 -1.78 -4.96
C LYS A 203 21.18 -1.94 -4.55
N PHE A 204 21.99 -2.48 -5.44
CA PHE A 204 23.43 -2.51 -5.27
C PHE A 204 24.08 -1.23 -5.81
N ALA A 205 25.25 -0.91 -5.33
CA ALA A 205 26.13 0.10 -5.92
C ALA A 205 26.75 -0.41 -7.23
N GLN A 206 27.52 0.43 -7.89
CA GLN A 206 28.16 0.07 -9.18
C GLN A 206 29.14 -1.12 -9.08
N ASP A 207 29.65 -1.43 -7.88
CA ASP A 207 30.50 -2.59 -7.63
C ASP A 207 29.72 -3.93 -7.67
N GLY A 208 28.39 -3.87 -7.73
CA GLY A 208 27.49 -5.02 -7.74
C GLY A 208 27.39 -5.77 -6.42
N LYS A 209 28.02 -5.32 -5.34
CA LYS A 209 28.12 -6.01 -4.05
C LYS A 209 27.65 -5.18 -2.87
N THR A 210 28.07 -3.91 -2.83
CA THR A 210 27.69 -2.97 -1.77
C THR A 210 26.24 -2.54 -1.95
N VAL A 211 25.45 -2.57 -0.89
CA VAL A 211 24.06 -2.11 -0.92
C VAL A 211 24.02 -0.59 -0.96
N SER A 212 23.38 -0.01 -1.97
CA SER A 212 23.21 1.45 -2.11
C SER A 212 21.82 1.92 -1.65
N ASP A 213 20.78 1.09 -1.73
CA ASP A 213 19.44 1.34 -1.16
C ASP A 213 18.85 0.02 -0.66
N TYR A 214 18.24 0.07 0.51
CA TYR A 214 17.46 -1.03 1.07
C TYR A 214 16.18 -0.49 1.70
N ARG A 215 15.07 -1.14 1.42
CA ARG A 215 13.75 -0.76 1.90
C ARG A 215 13.01 -1.96 2.42
N LEU A 216 12.31 -1.77 3.56
CA LEU A 216 11.57 -2.82 4.24
C LEU A 216 10.28 -2.26 4.84
N SER A 217 9.14 -2.81 4.45
CA SER A 217 7.87 -2.53 5.08
C SER A 217 7.11 -3.81 5.44
N ALA A 218 6.38 -3.79 6.56
CA ALA A 218 5.56 -4.90 7.00
C ALA A 218 4.17 -4.42 7.45
N THR A 219 3.11 -5.06 6.94
CA THR A 219 1.74 -4.81 7.36
C THR A 219 1.24 -5.89 8.30
N SER A 220 0.18 -5.62 9.04
CA SER A 220 -0.37 -6.51 10.07
C SER A 220 0.57 -6.75 11.26
N THR A 221 1.59 -5.95 11.42
CA THR A 221 2.63 -6.09 12.46
C THR A 221 2.58 -5.00 13.52
N GLY A 222 1.60 -4.09 13.46
CA GLY A 222 1.44 -2.97 14.40
C GLY A 222 0.10 -2.30 14.27
N ALA A 223 -0.04 -1.10 14.83
CA ALA A 223 -1.24 -0.27 14.71
C ALA A 223 -1.41 0.35 13.30
N LYS A 224 -0.32 0.44 12.55
CA LYS A 224 -0.26 0.80 11.13
C LYS A 224 0.82 -0.05 10.44
N THR A 225 1.07 0.15 9.17
CA THR A 225 2.22 -0.41 8.46
C THR A 225 3.52 0.04 9.13
N ASN A 226 4.45 -0.87 9.32
CA ASN A 226 5.75 -0.60 9.92
C ASN A 226 6.82 -0.46 8.84
N ARG A 227 7.65 0.56 8.99
CA ARG A 227 8.88 0.83 8.23
C ARG A 227 9.82 1.64 9.11
N SER A 228 11.12 1.46 9.01
CA SER A 228 12.12 2.24 9.73
C SER A 228 13.33 2.50 8.85
N ARG A 229 13.61 3.77 8.57
CA ARG A 229 14.80 4.20 7.85
C ARG A 229 16.08 3.89 8.63
N GLU A 230 16.04 3.94 9.96
CA GLU A 230 17.17 3.57 10.81
C GLU A 230 17.57 2.11 10.60
N VAL A 231 16.59 1.21 10.49
CA VAL A 231 16.83 -0.22 10.20
C VAL A 231 17.33 -0.41 8.78
N GLU A 232 16.74 0.27 7.80
CA GLU A 232 17.17 0.22 6.40
C GLU A 232 18.63 0.68 6.25
N ASN A 233 19.01 1.74 6.94
CA ASN A 233 20.38 2.31 6.92
C ASN A 233 21.44 1.39 7.50
N LEU A 234 21.09 0.36 8.29
CA LEU A 234 22.07 -0.61 8.77
C LEU A 234 22.75 -1.40 7.64
N LEU A 235 22.05 -1.55 6.52
CA LEU A 235 22.55 -2.33 5.39
C LEU A 235 23.25 -1.45 4.34
N ILE A 236 22.91 -0.17 4.25
CA ILE A 236 23.45 0.75 3.24
C ILE A 236 24.94 0.98 3.46
N GLY A 237 25.72 0.88 2.38
CA GLY A 237 27.19 1.01 2.40
C GLY A 237 27.92 -0.27 2.78
N HIS A 238 27.23 -1.39 2.96
CA HIS A 238 27.82 -2.67 3.33
C HIS A 238 27.48 -3.76 2.33
N GLU A 239 28.32 -4.82 2.27
CA GLU A 239 27.97 -6.08 1.64
C GLU A 239 27.02 -6.86 2.55
N ILE A 240 26.12 -7.63 1.96
CA ILE A 240 25.18 -8.46 2.74
C ILE A 240 25.93 -9.63 3.36
N SER A 241 25.90 -9.74 4.69
CA SER A 241 26.43 -10.87 5.44
C SER A 241 25.37 -11.50 6.35
N PRO A 242 25.54 -12.76 6.76
CA PRO A 242 24.65 -13.38 7.76
C PRO A 242 24.54 -12.58 9.05
N GLU A 243 25.65 -12.03 9.52
CA GLU A 243 25.74 -11.22 10.73
C GLU A 243 24.93 -9.92 10.62
N LEU A 244 25.09 -9.22 9.49
CA LEU A 244 24.38 -7.99 9.21
C LEU A 244 22.87 -8.25 9.00
N THR A 245 22.54 -9.38 8.36
CA THR A 245 21.15 -9.83 8.22
C THR A 245 20.47 -10.01 9.58
N GLU A 246 21.13 -10.67 10.53
CA GLU A 246 20.55 -10.84 11.87
C GLU A 246 20.44 -9.51 12.63
N LYS A 247 21.39 -8.58 12.47
CA LYS A 247 21.27 -7.22 13.03
C LYS A 247 20.06 -6.46 12.49
N VAL A 248 19.80 -6.54 11.20
CA VAL A 248 18.61 -5.95 10.56
C VAL A 248 17.34 -6.57 11.13
N ILE A 249 17.30 -7.90 11.27
CA ILE A 249 16.16 -8.63 11.83
C ILE A 249 15.89 -8.21 13.27
N GLU A 250 16.90 -8.20 14.13
CA GLU A 250 16.79 -7.79 15.54
C GLU A 250 16.33 -6.35 15.70
N ALA A 251 16.85 -5.45 14.85
CA ALA A 251 16.44 -4.05 14.83
C ALA A 251 14.99 -3.90 14.38
N PHE A 252 14.56 -4.62 13.33
CA PHE A 252 13.17 -4.54 12.85
C PHE A 252 12.18 -5.18 13.82
N ASP A 253 12.58 -6.20 14.57
CA ASP A 253 11.75 -6.79 15.63
C ASP A 253 11.33 -5.78 16.72
N LYS A 254 12.14 -4.75 16.95
CA LYS A 254 11.82 -3.65 17.88
C LYS A 254 10.83 -2.64 17.29
N VAL A 255 10.75 -2.57 15.97
CA VAL A 255 9.81 -1.69 15.24
C VAL A 255 8.41 -2.27 15.21
N ILE A 256 8.27 -3.61 15.17
CA ILE A 256 6.99 -4.27 15.06
C ILE A 256 6.37 -4.59 16.43
N SER A 257 5.04 -4.41 16.54
CA SER A 257 4.28 -4.69 17.77
C SER A 257 2.95 -5.42 17.47
N PRO A 258 3.01 -6.66 16.96
CA PRO A 258 1.81 -7.41 16.57
C PRO A 258 0.98 -7.79 17.79
N ARG A 259 -0.33 -7.43 17.79
CA ARG A 259 -1.26 -7.73 18.89
C ARG A 259 -1.84 -9.16 18.83
N ALA A 260 -2.05 -9.67 17.63
CA ALA A 260 -2.59 -11.01 17.42
C ALA A 260 -1.54 -11.90 16.79
N MET A 261 -1.43 -13.15 17.25
CA MET A 261 -0.43 -14.14 16.79
C MET A 261 1.01 -13.56 16.79
N PRO A 262 1.48 -12.95 17.88
CA PRO A 262 2.73 -12.18 17.90
C PRO A 262 3.94 -13.02 17.50
N GLU A 263 4.08 -14.21 18.02
CA GLU A 263 5.19 -15.13 17.71
C GLU A 263 5.21 -15.52 16.22
N PHE A 264 4.05 -15.93 15.69
CA PHE A 264 3.92 -16.27 14.27
C PHE A 264 4.32 -15.10 13.37
N ARG A 265 3.83 -13.89 13.65
CA ARG A 265 4.09 -12.74 12.82
C ARG A 265 5.55 -12.29 12.88
N ARG A 266 6.16 -12.32 14.06
CA ARG A 266 7.59 -12.05 14.22
C ARG A 266 8.43 -13.07 13.47
N GLU A 267 8.19 -14.35 13.68
CA GLU A 267 8.95 -15.40 13.02
C GLU A 267 8.77 -15.37 11.49
N ALA A 268 7.55 -15.15 10.99
CA ALA A 268 7.31 -15.00 9.56
C ALA A 268 8.05 -13.79 8.98
N THR A 269 8.07 -12.65 9.70
CA THR A 269 8.83 -11.46 9.28
C THR A 269 10.32 -11.77 9.20
N ARG A 270 10.90 -12.38 10.25
CA ARG A 270 12.31 -12.77 10.31
C ARG A 270 12.71 -13.66 9.14
N ARG A 271 11.90 -14.68 8.86
CA ARG A 271 12.15 -15.61 7.74
C ARG A 271 12.10 -14.92 6.39
N MET A 272 11.15 -13.99 6.18
CA MET A 272 11.05 -13.25 4.93
C MET A 272 12.22 -12.31 4.73
N ILE A 273 12.70 -11.62 5.78
CA ILE A 273 13.90 -10.78 5.71
C ILE A 273 15.12 -11.64 5.42
N ARG A 274 15.33 -12.73 6.18
CA ARG A 274 16.48 -13.63 6.00
C ARG A 274 16.51 -14.25 4.60
N ARG A 275 15.36 -14.70 4.10
CA ARG A 275 15.22 -15.21 2.74
C ARG A 275 15.61 -14.15 1.72
N PHE A 276 15.02 -12.97 1.80
CA PHE A 276 15.26 -11.88 0.86
C PHE A 276 16.75 -11.49 0.80
N LEU A 277 17.35 -11.19 1.93
CA LEU A 277 18.76 -10.80 1.99
C LEU A 277 19.69 -11.95 1.60
N GLY A 278 19.36 -13.18 1.99
CA GLY A 278 20.14 -14.35 1.59
C GLY A 278 20.10 -14.63 0.08
N GLU A 279 18.94 -14.43 -0.58
CA GLU A 279 18.85 -14.55 -2.04
C GLU A 279 19.54 -13.37 -2.75
N ALA A 280 19.40 -12.16 -2.27
CA ALA A 280 20.08 -11.00 -2.83
C ALA A 280 21.61 -11.17 -2.77
N ALA A 281 22.14 -11.71 -1.67
CA ALA A 281 23.57 -12.00 -1.52
C ALA A 281 24.08 -13.08 -2.49
N ARG A 282 23.23 -14.02 -2.92
CA ARG A 282 23.60 -15.06 -3.90
C ARG A 282 23.60 -14.57 -5.33
N HIS A 283 22.86 -13.50 -5.61
CA HIS A 283 22.67 -12.95 -6.95
C HIS A 283 23.05 -11.47 -7.03
N PRO A 284 24.27 -11.09 -6.58
CA PRO A 284 24.68 -9.70 -6.57
C PRO A 284 24.71 -9.11 -7.99
N GLY A 285 24.19 -7.90 -8.14
CA GLY A 285 24.15 -7.19 -9.42
C GLY A 285 23.18 -7.77 -10.47
N THR A 286 22.34 -8.74 -10.09
CA THR A 286 21.35 -9.35 -10.98
C THR A 286 19.95 -8.83 -10.62
N LYS A 287 19.16 -8.45 -11.63
CA LYS A 287 17.77 -8.05 -11.40
C LYS A 287 16.89 -9.26 -11.11
N VAL A 288 16.33 -9.31 -9.92
CA VAL A 288 15.46 -10.41 -9.46
C VAL A 288 14.12 -9.88 -8.97
N ILE A 289 13.05 -10.48 -9.47
CA ILE A 289 11.69 -10.27 -8.99
C ILE A 289 11.23 -11.53 -8.26
N ASP A 290 11.18 -11.48 -6.93
CA ASP A 290 10.69 -12.60 -6.12
C ASP A 290 9.17 -12.58 -6.03
N THR A 291 8.53 -13.42 -6.82
CA THR A 291 7.09 -13.54 -6.89
C THR A 291 6.55 -14.51 -5.83
N TYR A 292 5.22 -14.51 -5.65
CA TYR A 292 4.53 -15.41 -4.72
C TYR A 292 4.78 -16.90 -5.02
N ASP A 293 4.95 -17.24 -6.28
CA ASP A 293 5.11 -18.62 -6.77
C ASP A 293 6.59 -19.00 -7.01
N GLY A 294 7.55 -18.14 -6.65
CA GLY A 294 8.98 -18.32 -6.84
C GLY A 294 9.68 -16.98 -7.14
N TYR A 295 10.96 -17.04 -7.50
CA TYR A 295 11.68 -15.87 -7.97
C TYR A 295 12.02 -16.01 -9.47
N HIS A 296 11.98 -14.90 -10.18
CA HIS A 296 12.41 -14.81 -11.56
C HIS A 296 13.65 -13.94 -11.65
N VAL A 297 14.71 -14.49 -12.23
CA VAL A 297 15.89 -13.73 -12.61
C VAL A 297 15.63 -13.18 -14.01
N THR A 298 15.64 -11.86 -14.17
CA THR A 298 15.42 -11.26 -15.50
C THR A 298 16.53 -11.68 -16.45
N GLY A 299 16.14 -12.18 -17.64
CA GLY A 299 17.07 -12.71 -18.63
C GLY A 299 17.25 -14.23 -18.62
N GLN A 300 16.65 -14.95 -17.67
CA GLN A 300 16.51 -16.40 -17.74
C GLN A 300 15.10 -16.80 -18.19
N PRO A 301 14.94 -17.87 -18.99
CA PRO A 301 13.60 -18.37 -19.37
C PRO A 301 12.83 -18.81 -18.13
N GLU A 302 11.53 -18.53 -18.11
CA GLU A 302 10.64 -19.01 -17.05
C GLU A 302 10.78 -20.52 -16.85
N PRO A 303 10.89 -21.01 -15.58
CA PRO A 303 10.84 -22.44 -15.35
C PRO A 303 9.48 -22.94 -15.84
N ARG A 304 9.48 -23.85 -16.79
CA ARG A 304 8.28 -24.50 -17.30
C ARG A 304 7.56 -25.19 -16.15
N ALA A 305 6.25 -24.88 -16.00
CA ALA A 305 5.37 -25.43 -14.99
C ALA A 305 5.25 -26.95 -15.10
#